data_66c597c2f374692fa732e4c28fb02406
#
_entry.id   66c597c2f374692fa732e4c28fb02406
#
_cell.length_a   1.000
_cell.length_b   1.000
_cell.length_c   1.000
_cell.angle_alpha   90.00
_cell.angle_beta   90.00
_cell.angle_gamma   90.00
#
_symmetry.space_group_name_H-M   'P 1'
#
loop_
_entity.id
_entity.type
_entity.pdbx_description
1 polymer ?
#
loop_
_entity_poly.entity_id
_entity_poly.type
_entity_poly.pdbx_seq_one_letter_code
_entity_poly.pdbx_strand_id
1 'polypeptide(L)'
;MYKRQIEYLVRKFQPYFSRIYLSVKIKGDYSHLKLPVTEIPDIYPNQGPMSGIFSGLSMIDEECAFFMSVDTPFLEPKTGLALLSELGDADICTLEGKASYLETATAAYSKNCITTIGKCLLLHQLTFNTLREKCSTRYVTEAAIAEAAPTPIDIQYYNLDTRDNYYHALRILSGIVPPDSSQALIEYFKDTRDLFLHTTPVISFVAKPGTIMTPLIERLLPLLEREGLKVVHLIKEDSSVVFKNVFFEPTLENLSSSLSGADLVLTENFGADAPNKIEILRKYWSETPLSDEKDLIAVFADFPYHAETSLPVFDLNKPKNTVTFLREYLGRQ
;
A
#
# COMPACT_ATOMS: atom_id res chain seq x y z
N MET A 1 0.32 7.52 -6.85
CA MET A 1 0.14 7.19 -5.43
C MET A 1 -0.14 8.45 -4.62
N TYR A 2 0.77 9.39 -4.46
CA TYR A 2 0.61 10.59 -3.61
C TYR A 2 -0.64 11.45 -3.85
N LYS A 3 -1.11 11.63 -5.08
CA LYS A 3 -2.29 12.46 -5.40
C LYS A 3 -3.55 12.02 -4.64
N ARG A 4 -3.83 10.73 -4.60
CA ARG A 4 -4.99 10.16 -3.88
C ARG A 4 -4.83 10.22 -2.38
N GLN A 5 -3.61 10.04 -1.88
CA GLN A 5 -3.31 10.20 -0.45
C GLN A 5 -3.59 11.62 0.00
N ILE A 6 -3.19 12.63 -0.79
CA ILE A 6 -3.48 14.04 -0.52
C ILE A 6 -5.00 14.28 -0.47
N GLU A 7 -5.75 13.82 -1.47
CA GLU A 7 -7.22 13.97 -1.50
C GLU A 7 -7.88 13.32 -0.27
N TYR A 8 -7.46 12.10 0.07
CA TYR A 8 -7.96 11.38 1.24
C TYR A 8 -7.67 12.15 2.54
N LEU A 9 -6.43 12.57 2.75
CA LEU A 9 -6.04 13.29 3.95
C LEU A 9 -6.74 14.65 4.07
N VAL A 10 -6.82 15.41 2.98
CA VAL A 10 -7.53 16.69 3.00
C VAL A 10 -8.99 16.49 3.42
N ARG A 11 -9.70 15.53 2.83
CA ARG A 11 -11.09 15.22 3.22
C ARG A 11 -11.20 14.80 4.68
N LYS A 12 -10.25 13.99 5.17
CA LYS A 12 -10.21 13.49 6.55
C LYS A 12 -9.98 14.61 7.57
N PHE A 13 -9.10 15.57 7.24
CA PHE A 13 -8.70 16.64 8.16
C PHE A 13 -9.58 17.89 8.06
N GLN A 14 -10.22 18.16 6.92
CA GLN A 14 -11.04 19.34 6.67
C GLN A 14 -12.16 19.59 7.71
N PRO A 15 -12.85 18.58 8.27
CA PRO A 15 -13.86 18.82 9.31
C PRO A 15 -13.28 19.33 10.64
N TYR A 16 -11.97 19.19 10.85
CA TYR A 16 -11.30 19.47 12.12
C TYR A 16 -10.40 20.71 12.07
N PHE A 17 -9.93 21.07 10.88
CA PHE A 17 -8.99 22.19 10.67
C PHE A 17 -9.60 23.20 9.70
N SER A 18 -9.68 24.46 10.12
CA SER A 18 -10.26 25.53 9.30
C SER A 18 -9.37 25.91 8.10
N ARG A 19 -8.08 25.69 8.19
CA ARG A 19 -7.12 25.94 7.14
C ARG A 19 -6.19 24.73 6.98
N ILE A 20 -6.00 24.30 5.73
CA ILE A 20 -5.08 23.22 5.37
C ILE A 20 -4.11 23.78 4.34
N TYR A 21 -2.84 23.59 4.60
CA TYR A 21 -1.74 23.99 3.73
C TYR A 21 -1.05 22.75 3.17
N LEU A 22 -0.62 22.83 1.93
CA LEU A 22 0.11 21.76 1.26
C LEU A 22 1.51 22.29 0.90
N SER A 23 2.55 21.78 1.57
CA SER A 23 3.94 22.05 1.19
C SER A 23 4.23 21.36 -0.14
N VAL A 24 4.74 22.12 -1.11
CA VAL A 24 4.96 21.67 -2.48
C VAL A 24 6.33 22.12 -2.99
N LYS A 25 6.90 21.38 -3.93
CA LYS A 25 8.15 21.81 -4.59
C LYS A 25 7.92 23.01 -5.49
N ILE A 26 6.83 22.99 -6.24
CA ILE A 26 6.46 24.05 -7.19
C ILE A 26 4.99 24.40 -6.95
N LYS A 27 4.70 25.67 -6.79
CA LYS A 27 3.33 26.16 -6.64
C LYS A 27 2.51 25.82 -7.88
N GLY A 28 1.35 25.22 -7.68
CA GLY A 28 0.45 24.79 -8.74
C GLY A 28 0.51 23.32 -9.10
N ASP A 29 1.45 22.54 -8.55
CA ASP A 29 1.63 21.12 -8.86
C ASP A 29 0.35 20.29 -8.60
N TYR A 30 -0.43 20.68 -7.59
CA TYR A 30 -1.66 19.99 -7.19
C TYR A 30 -2.95 20.77 -7.49
N SER A 31 -2.87 21.91 -8.18
CA SER A 31 -4.04 22.75 -8.50
C SER A 31 -5.13 22.02 -9.29
N HIS A 32 -4.74 21.00 -10.08
CA HIS A 32 -5.65 20.15 -10.85
C HIS A 32 -6.58 19.29 -9.97
N LEU A 33 -6.23 19.05 -8.69
CA LEU A 33 -7.05 18.29 -7.74
C LEU A 33 -8.23 19.10 -7.18
N LYS A 34 -8.22 20.45 -7.36
CA LYS A 34 -9.28 21.37 -6.89
C LYS A 34 -9.61 21.19 -5.39
N LEU A 35 -8.60 20.91 -4.58
CA LEU A 35 -8.76 20.74 -3.14
C LEU A 35 -8.85 22.10 -2.42
N PRO A 36 -9.57 22.17 -1.28
CA PRO A 36 -9.65 23.39 -0.47
C PRO A 36 -8.37 23.56 0.39
N VAL A 37 -7.23 23.69 -0.26
CA VAL A 37 -5.91 23.85 0.35
C VAL A 37 -5.17 25.03 -0.23
N THR A 38 -4.25 25.59 0.55
CA THR A 38 -3.31 26.61 0.07
C THR A 38 -1.94 25.94 -0.15
N GLU A 39 -1.43 25.99 -1.38
CA GLU A 39 -0.10 25.47 -1.68
C GLU A 39 0.99 26.46 -1.23
N ILE A 40 1.96 25.96 -0.48
CA ILE A 40 3.14 26.68 -0.01
C ILE A 40 4.38 26.06 -0.64
N PRO A 41 5.08 26.75 -1.55
CA PRO A 41 6.31 26.26 -2.14
C PRO A 41 7.47 26.27 -1.13
N ASP A 42 8.34 25.27 -1.23
CA ASP A 42 9.53 25.17 -0.38
C ASP A 42 10.50 26.31 -0.64
N ILE A 43 10.83 27.09 0.40
CA ILE A 43 11.82 28.17 0.34
C ILE A 43 13.23 27.59 0.12
N TYR A 44 13.53 26.44 0.71
CA TYR A 44 14.78 25.70 0.53
C TYR A 44 14.53 24.38 -0.19
N PRO A 45 14.48 24.36 -1.52
CA PRO A 45 14.13 23.14 -2.27
C PRO A 45 15.17 22.02 -2.04
N ASN A 46 14.69 20.78 -2.06
CA ASN A 46 15.50 19.55 -1.91
C ASN A 46 16.17 19.37 -0.54
N GLN A 47 15.69 20.02 0.52
CA GLN A 47 16.18 19.83 1.89
C GLN A 47 15.19 19.02 2.76
N GLY A 48 14.35 18.21 2.14
CA GLY A 48 13.45 17.29 2.82
C GLY A 48 12.32 17.96 3.60
N PRO A 49 11.65 17.22 4.49
CA PRO A 49 10.45 17.71 5.20
C PRO A 49 10.71 18.92 6.08
N MET A 50 11.92 19.12 6.58
CA MET A 50 12.27 20.27 7.41
C MET A 50 12.12 21.59 6.65
N SER A 51 12.40 21.59 5.33
CA SER A 51 12.15 22.75 4.47
C SER A 51 10.66 23.08 4.37
N GLY A 52 9.81 22.06 4.25
CA GLY A 52 8.36 22.23 4.24
C GLY A 52 7.84 22.86 5.53
N ILE A 53 8.35 22.43 6.69
CA ILE A 53 7.98 23.03 8.00
C ILE A 53 8.42 24.47 8.07
N PHE A 54 9.68 24.78 7.68
CA PHE A 54 10.19 26.15 7.64
C PHE A 54 9.33 27.06 6.77
N SER A 55 9.04 26.60 5.54
CA SER A 55 8.25 27.36 4.56
C SER A 55 6.81 27.55 5.05
N GLY A 56 6.21 26.50 5.61
CA GLY A 56 4.87 26.54 6.19
C GLY A 56 4.79 27.59 7.29
N LEU A 57 5.59 27.46 8.35
CA LEU A 57 5.58 28.39 9.49
C LEU A 57 5.90 29.84 9.09
N SER A 58 6.74 30.02 8.06
CA SER A 58 7.10 31.37 7.57
C SER A 58 5.96 32.03 6.79
N MET A 59 5.03 31.29 6.22
CA MET A 59 4.00 31.81 5.30
C MET A 59 2.59 31.79 5.86
N ILE A 60 2.31 31.05 6.93
CA ILE A 60 1.01 31.03 7.59
C ILE A 60 0.85 32.26 8.52
N ASP A 61 -0.40 32.65 8.80
CA ASP A 61 -0.71 33.72 9.74
C ASP A 61 -0.72 33.23 11.19
N GLU A 62 -1.04 31.94 11.40
CA GLU A 62 -1.17 31.31 12.70
C GLU A 62 0.19 31.24 13.44
N GLU A 63 0.18 31.34 14.77
CA GLU A 63 1.40 31.27 15.60
C GLU A 63 1.95 29.84 15.71
N CYS A 64 1.13 28.84 15.46
CA CYS A 64 1.52 27.43 15.45
C CYS A 64 0.70 26.65 14.43
N ALA A 65 1.25 25.50 13.99
CA ALA A 65 0.55 24.59 13.11
C ALA A 65 0.94 23.14 13.40
N PHE A 66 0.01 22.24 13.09
CA PHE A 66 0.27 20.81 13.06
C PHE A 66 0.78 20.40 11.68
N PHE A 67 1.91 19.73 11.65
CA PHE A 67 2.52 19.19 10.43
C PHE A 67 2.45 17.67 10.43
N MET A 68 2.23 17.10 9.27
CA MET A 68 2.24 15.66 9.05
C MET A 68 2.76 15.30 7.68
N SER A 69 3.23 14.06 7.53
CA SER A 69 3.60 13.53 6.23
C SER A 69 2.38 13.00 5.47
N VAL A 70 2.40 13.11 4.15
CA VAL A 70 1.31 12.62 3.29
C VAL A 70 1.24 11.10 3.24
N ASP A 71 2.30 10.42 3.65
CA ASP A 71 2.44 8.97 3.64
C ASP A 71 1.96 8.27 4.93
N THR A 72 1.36 9.02 5.87
CA THR A 72 0.76 8.49 7.11
C THR A 72 -0.77 8.60 7.10
N PRO A 73 -1.49 7.74 6.34
CA PRO A 73 -2.93 7.89 6.09
C PRO A 73 -3.81 7.61 7.32
N PHE A 74 -3.30 6.84 8.29
CA PHE A 74 -4.07 6.47 9.48
C PHE A 74 -4.03 7.51 10.59
N LEU A 75 -3.17 8.53 10.47
CA LEU A 75 -3.09 9.59 11.46
C LEU A 75 -4.45 10.23 11.71
N GLU A 76 -4.85 10.32 12.97
CA GLU A 76 -6.14 10.89 13.33
C GLU A 76 -6.08 12.42 13.44
N PRO A 77 -7.08 13.15 12.91
CA PRO A 77 -7.13 14.60 13.07
C PRO A 77 -7.11 15.05 14.53
N LYS A 78 -7.74 14.27 15.41
CA LYS A 78 -7.80 14.57 16.85
C LYS A 78 -6.43 14.46 17.53
N THR A 79 -5.53 13.62 17.02
CA THR A 79 -4.13 13.58 17.46
C THR A 79 -3.47 14.92 17.19
N GLY A 80 -3.66 15.49 15.99
CA GLY A 80 -3.13 16.83 15.66
C GLY A 80 -3.69 17.92 16.54
N LEU A 81 -4.99 17.90 16.82
CA LEU A 81 -5.63 18.84 17.75
C LEU A 81 -5.10 18.71 19.17
N ALA A 82 -4.90 17.49 19.67
CA ALA A 82 -4.34 17.25 20.99
C ALA A 82 -2.91 17.79 21.09
N LEU A 83 -2.06 17.52 20.09
CA LEU A 83 -0.71 18.04 20.06
C LEU A 83 -0.65 19.57 20.01
N LEU A 84 -1.57 20.23 19.29
CA LEU A 84 -1.68 21.68 19.29
C LEU A 84 -2.13 22.22 20.65
N SER A 85 -3.08 21.55 21.33
CA SER A 85 -3.54 21.97 22.64
C SER A 85 -2.48 21.82 23.73
N GLU A 86 -1.65 20.79 23.61
CA GLU A 86 -0.56 20.49 24.54
C GLU A 86 0.74 21.26 24.26
N LEU A 87 0.82 21.96 23.13
CA LEU A 87 2.03 22.70 22.75
C LEU A 87 2.43 23.72 23.83
N GLY A 88 1.47 24.49 24.35
CA GLY A 88 1.73 25.53 25.37
C GLY A 88 2.84 26.48 24.93
N ASP A 89 3.82 26.69 25.81
CA ASP A 89 4.99 27.55 25.55
C ASP A 89 6.16 26.80 24.87
N ALA A 90 6.00 25.53 24.56
CA ALA A 90 7.03 24.75 23.88
C ALA A 90 7.13 25.13 22.39
N ASP A 91 8.31 24.90 21.82
CA ASP A 91 8.54 25.14 20.40
C ASP A 91 7.96 23.99 19.56
N ILE A 92 8.01 22.77 20.08
CA ILE A 92 7.55 21.53 19.40
C ILE A 92 6.74 20.71 20.41
N CYS A 93 5.61 20.12 19.96
CA CYS A 93 4.88 19.11 20.71
C CYS A 93 4.67 17.88 19.83
N THR A 94 5.12 16.73 20.28
CA THR A 94 5.06 15.46 19.55
C THR A 94 4.67 14.31 20.49
N LEU A 95 4.27 13.18 19.90
CA LEU A 95 3.98 11.99 20.68
C LEU A 95 5.27 11.36 21.19
N GLU A 96 5.22 10.87 22.43
CA GLU A 96 6.23 9.99 22.97
C GLU A 96 6.10 8.61 22.32
N GLY A 97 7.21 8.03 21.85
CA GLY A 97 7.13 6.73 21.16
C GLY A 97 8.47 6.20 20.71
N LYS A 98 8.41 5.19 19.84
CA LYS A 98 9.60 4.57 19.24
C LYS A 98 10.43 5.60 18.47
N ALA A 99 11.73 5.39 18.39
CA ALA A 99 12.65 6.28 17.68
C ALA A 99 12.19 6.59 16.24
N SER A 100 11.58 5.60 15.54
CA SER A 100 11.03 5.76 14.20
C SER A 100 9.93 6.81 14.09
N TYR A 101 9.14 7.04 15.14
CA TYR A 101 8.09 8.09 15.14
C TYR A 101 8.71 9.47 15.31
N LEU A 102 9.77 9.55 16.11
CA LEU A 102 10.53 10.77 16.35
C LEU A 102 11.32 11.24 15.12
N GLU A 103 11.51 10.38 14.13
CA GLU A 103 12.16 10.72 12.85
C GLU A 103 11.19 11.34 11.83
N THR A 104 9.89 11.40 12.15
CA THR A 104 8.88 11.97 11.26
C THR A 104 8.69 13.47 11.46
N ALA A 105 8.12 14.13 10.46
CA ALA A 105 7.70 15.55 10.55
C ALA A 105 6.45 15.74 11.42
N THR A 106 5.78 14.67 11.85
CA THR A 106 4.47 14.71 12.50
C THR A 106 4.56 15.24 13.92
N ALA A 107 4.23 16.52 14.07
CA ALA A 107 4.20 17.24 15.36
C ALA A 107 3.48 18.59 15.22
N ALA A 108 3.13 19.20 16.34
CA ALA A 108 2.78 20.62 16.39
C ALA A 108 4.05 21.46 16.54
N TYR A 109 4.15 22.53 15.78
CA TYR A 109 5.30 23.44 15.78
C TYR A 109 4.83 24.89 15.99
N SER A 110 5.53 25.61 16.85
CA SER A 110 5.39 27.06 17.04
C SER A 110 6.27 27.82 16.03
N LYS A 111 5.88 29.03 15.67
CA LYS A 111 6.73 29.97 14.91
C LYS A 111 8.08 30.26 15.58
N ASN A 112 8.19 30.05 16.88
CA ASN A 112 9.47 30.19 17.59
C ASN A 112 10.56 29.27 17.03
N CYS A 113 10.16 28.13 16.40
CA CYS A 113 11.10 27.19 15.75
C CYS A 113 11.78 27.78 14.50
N ILE A 114 11.22 28.80 13.83
CA ILE A 114 11.67 29.25 12.51
C ILE A 114 13.17 29.54 12.48
N THR A 115 13.64 30.29 13.46
CA THR A 115 15.09 30.67 13.53
C THR A 115 15.98 29.45 13.69
N THR A 116 15.57 28.48 14.52
CA THR A 116 16.33 27.23 14.74
C THR A 116 16.30 26.33 13.53
N ILE A 117 15.13 26.17 12.91
CA ILE A 117 14.98 25.38 11.66
C ILE A 117 15.83 26.01 10.55
N GLY A 118 15.79 27.33 10.39
CA GLY A 118 16.61 28.03 9.40
C GLY A 118 18.12 27.79 9.59
N LYS A 119 18.60 27.79 10.82
CA LYS A 119 20.01 27.44 11.14
C LYS A 119 20.30 25.98 10.79
N CYS A 120 19.39 25.05 11.10
CA CYS A 120 19.56 23.64 10.75
C CYS A 120 19.64 23.43 9.24
N LEU A 121 18.78 24.10 8.46
CA LEU A 121 18.79 24.04 6.99
C LEU A 121 20.10 24.57 6.43
N LEU A 122 20.57 25.73 6.90
CA LEU A 122 21.85 26.32 6.45
C LEU A 122 23.06 25.46 6.76
N LEU A 123 23.02 24.72 7.89
CA LEU A 123 24.11 23.85 8.31
C LEU A 123 23.95 22.39 7.80
N HIS A 124 22.93 22.12 6.98
CA HIS A 124 22.56 20.77 6.49
C HIS A 124 22.35 19.75 7.63
N GLN A 125 21.84 20.20 8.77
CA GLN A 125 21.47 19.37 9.94
C GLN A 125 19.98 18.99 9.84
N LEU A 126 19.64 18.07 8.94
CA LEU A 126 18.27 17.83 8.49
C LEU A 126 17.52 16.73 9.27
N THR A 127 18.07 16.26 10.41
CA THR A 127 17.40 15.25 11.23
C THR A 127 16.46 15.89 12.25
N PHE A 128 15.28 15.33 12.46
CA PHE A 128 14.33 15.85 13.46
C PHE A 128 14.84 15.69 14.89
N ASN A 129 15.67 14.70 15.18
CA ASN A 129 16.30 14.55 16.49
C ASN A 129 17.18 15.76 16.79
N THR A 130 18.04 16.19 15.85
CA THR A 130 18.87 17.39 16.02
C THR A 130 18.03 18.66 16.23
N LEU A 131 16.89 18.77 15.53
CA LEU A 131 15.98 19.92 15.74
C LEU A 131 15.38 19.91 17.14
N ARG A 132 14.89 18.75 17.61
CA ARG A 132 14.29 18.60 18.96
C ARG A 132 15.27 18.86 20.07
N GLU A 133 16.54 18.49 19.90
CA GLU A 133 17.61 18.82 20.88
C GLU A 133 17.85 20.34 21.00
N LYS A 134 17.55 21.10 19.96
CA LYS A 134 17.78 22.55 19.89
C LYS A 134 16.54 23.39 20.20
N CYS A 135 15.37 22.78 20.25
CA CYS A 135 14.09 23.40 20.52
C CYS A 135 13.52 22.89 21.85
N SER A 136 12.74 23.71 22.51
CA SER A 136 11.92 23.28 23.64
C SER A 136 10.87 22.29 23.13
N THR A 137 11.03 21.00 23.47
CA THR A 137 10.17 19.93 22.97
C THR A 137 9.35 19.30 24.09
N ARG A 138 8.03 19.30 23.94
CA ARG A 138 7.09 18.60 24.82
C ARG A 138 6.72 17.25 24.18
N TYR A 139 6.72 16.19 24.98
CA TYR A 139 6.32 14.85 24.61
C TYR A 139 4.99 14.51 25.27
N VAL A 140 4.04 14.02 24.50
CA VAL A 140 2.70 13.60 24.96
C VAL A 140 2.59 12.10 24.85
N THR A 141 2.15 11.44 25.91
CA THR A 141 2.00 9.98 25.93
C THR A 141 0.76 9.56 25.13
N GLU A 142 0.79 8.32 24.60
CA GLU A 142 -0.38 7.72 23.94
C GLU A 142 -1.60 7.71 24.85
N ALA A 143 -1.41 7.39 26.13
CA ALA A 143 -2.47 7.37 27.12
C ALA A 143 -3.17 8.72 27.30
N ALA A 144 -2.44 9.82 27.14
CA ALA A 144 -3.00 11.18 27.29
C ALA A 144 -3.94 11.55 26.14
N ILE A 145 -3.80 10.95 24.98
CA ILE A 145 -4.65 11.22 23.80
C ILE A 145 -5.62 10.09 23.47
N ALA A 146 -5.57 8.94 24.16
CA ALA A 146 -6.32 7.74 23.82
C ALA A 146 -7.85 7.93 23.80
N GLU A 147 -8.40 8.81 24.65
CA GLU A 147 -9.82 9.14 24.64
C GLU A 147 -10.23 9.90 23.37
N ALA A 148 -9.40 10.82 22.92
CA ALA A 148 -9.67 11.65 21.76
C ALA A 148 -9.32 10.96 20.44
N ALA A 149 -8.25 10.16 20.43
CA ALA A 149 -7.70 9.46 19.27
C ALA A 149 -7.41 7.98 19.66
N PRO A 150 -8.42 7.10 19.60
CA PRO A 150 -8.31 5.72 20.10
C PRO A 150 -7.47 4.78 19.22
N THR A 151 -7.14 5.17 18.00
CA THR A 151 -6.30 4.36 17.12
C THR A 151 -4.87 4.28 17.70
N PRO A 152 -4.31 3.08 17.91
CA PRO A 152 -2.94 2.92 18.44
C PRO A 152 -1.90 3.72 17.64
N ILE A 153 -0.91 4.28 18.33
CA ILE A 153 0.12 5.13 17.70
C ILE A 153 0.88 4.37 16.60
N ASP A 154 1.17 3.09 16.78
CA ASP A 154 1.84 2.25 15.78
C ASP A 154 1.08 2.23 14.44
N ILE A 155 -0.24 2.32 14.50
CA ILE A 155 -1.10 2.38 13.33
C ILE A 155 -1.15 3.80 12.76
N GLN A 156 -1.32 4.80 13.60
CA GLN A 156 -1.37 6.19 13.16
C GLN A 156 -0.10 6.60 12.40
N TYR A 157 1.07 6.07 12.80
CA TYR A 157 2.36 6.34 12.17
C TYR A 157 2.76 5.33 11.09
N TYR A 158 1.83 4.46 10.68
CA TYR A 158 2.09 3.52 9.59
C TYR A 158 2.37 4.26 8.28
N ASN A 159 3.59 4.09 7.77
CA ASN A 159 4.10 4.82 6.61
C ASN A 159 3.85 4.05 5.30
N LEU A 160 3.46 4.79 4.24
CA LEU A 160 3.20 4.28 2.90
C LEU A 160 4.38 4.54 1.93
N ASP A 161 5.59 4.28 2.35
CA ASP A 161 6.80 4.51 1.55
C ASP A 161 7.00 3.47 0.44
N THR A 162 6.41 2.29 0.57
CA THR A 162 6.44 1.24 -0.45
C THR A 162 5.05 0.95 -1.02
N ARG A 163 5.03 0.30 -2.19
CA ARG A 163 3.79 -0.16 -2.82
C ARG A 163 3.06 -1.21 -1.96
N ASP A 164 3.82 -2.05 -1.29
CA ASP A 164 3.31 -3.10 -0.41
C ASP A 164 2.67 -2.50 0.84
N ASN A 165 3.31 -1.51 1.47
CA ASN A 165 2.74 -0.75 2.57
C ASN A 165 1.44 -0.07 2.18
N TYR A 166 1.34 0.45 0.95
CA TYR A 166 0.11 1.03 0.44
C TYR A 166 -1.03 0.00 0.36
N TYR A 167 -0.78 -1.17 -0.24
CA TYR A 167 -1.79 -2.22 -0.32
C TYR A 167 -2.13 -2.81 1.04
N HIS A 168 -1.17 -2.91 1.94
CA HIS A 168 -1.41 -3.31 3.33
C HIS A 168 -2.35 -2.30 4.04
N ALA A 169 -2.05 -1.02 3.92
CA ALA A 169 -2.89 0.04 4.46
C ALA A 169 -4.34 -0.02 3.95
N LEU A 170 -4.52 -0.25 2.65
CA LEU A 170 -5.85 -0.43 2.06
C LEU A 170 -6.62 -1.59 2.71
N ARG A 171 -5.96 -2.69 3.04
CA ARG A 171 -6.56 -3.86 3.72
C ARG A 171 -6.93 -3.57 5.16
N ILE A 172 -6.07 -2.88 5.90
CA ILE A 172 -6.38 -2.41 7.25
C ILE A 172 -7.66 -1.56 7.22
N LEU A 173 -7.72 -0.58 6.31
CA LEU A 173 -8.86 0.32 6.18
C LEU A 173 -10.14 -0.38 5.72
N SER A 174 -10.05 -1.45 4.96
CA SER A 174 -11.20 -2.29 4.57
C SER A 174 -11.64 -3.28 5.65
N GLY A 175 -10.93 -3.34 6.79
CA GLY A 175 -11.20 -4.30 7.87
C GLY A 175 -10.82 -5.75 7.54
N ILE A 176 -10.12 -5.99 6.43
CA ILE A 176 -9.72 -7.33 6.00
C ILE A 176 -8.53 -7.86 6.82
N VAL A 177 -7.66 -6.98 7.31
CA VAL A 177 -6.48 -7.34 8.11
C VAL A 177 -6.43 -6.51 9.37
N PRO A 178 -6.19 -7.11 10.55
CA PRO A 178 -5.96 -6.36 11.77
C PRO A 178 -4.71 -5.48 11.64
N PRO A 179 -4.71 -4.29 12.27
CA PRO A 179 -3.66 -3.30 12.08
C PRO A 179 -2.27 -3.67 12.61
N ASP A 180 -2.18 -4.60 13.55
CA ASP A 180 -0.97 -4.89 14.32
C ASP A 180 -0.08 -6.01 13.76
N SER A 181 -0.35 -6.48 12.55
CA SER A 181 0.31 -7.70 12.11
C SER A 181 0.89 -7.67 10.69
N SER A 182 2.19 -7.37 10.60
CA SER A 182 3.01 -7.92 9.52
C SER A 182 3.01 -9.47 9.54
N GLN A 183 2.77 -10.08 10.68
CA GLN A 183 2.68 -11.53 10.88
C GLN A 183 1.31 -12.10 10.51
N ALA A 184 0.22 -11.35 10.72
CA ALA A 184 -1.13 -11.73 10.27
C ALA A 184 -1.30 -11.64 8.75
N LEU A 185 -0.51 -10.83 8.03
CA LEU A 185 -0.44 -10.88 6.57
C LEU A 185 0.10 -12.22 6.09
N ILE A 186 1.15 -12.72 6.72
CA ILE A 186 1.75 -14.02 6.38
C ILE A 186 0.76 -15.15 6.72
N GLU A 187 0.04 -15.07 7.84
CA GLU A 187 -0.98 -16.05 8.22
C GLU A 187 -2.26 -15.92 7.39
N TYR A 188 -2.72 -14.72 7.09
CA TYR A 188 -3.88 -14.50 6.22
C TYR A 188 -3.66 -15.08 4.82
N PHE A 189 -2.41 -14.99 4.30
CA PHE A 189 -2.06 -15.62 3.04
C PHE A 189 -1.59 -17.06 3.15
N LYS A 190 -1.32 -17.58 4.34
CA LYS A 190 -1.15 -19.02 4.56
C LYS A 190 -2.48 -19.76 4.47
N ASP A 191 -3.57 -19.17 4.91
CA ASP A 191 -4.91 -19.71 4.70
C ASP A 191 -5.55 -19.04 3.47
N THR A 192 -5.05 -19.46 2.29
CA THR A 192 -5.54 -18.98 0.99
C THR A 192 -7.03 -19.25 0.77
N ARG A 193 -7.68 -20.06 1.60
CA ARG A 193 -9.12 -20.33 1.51
C ARG A 193 -9.94 -19.07 1.79
N ASP A 194 -9.50 -18.18 2.69
CA ASP A 194 -10.24 -16.95 3.02
C ASP A 194 -10.18 -15.90 1.90
N LEU A 195 -9.16 -15.92 1.04
CA LEU A 195 -9.10 -15.09 -0.17
C LEU A 195 -10.19 -15.50 -1.19
N PHE A 196 -10.70 -16.68 -1.10
CA PHE A 196 -11.55 -17.34 -2.09
C PHE A 196 -12.99 -17.56 -1.61
N LEU A 197 -13.39 -17.01 -0.48
CA LEU A 197 -14.79 -16.96 -0.03
C LEU A 197 -15.68 -16.06 -0.90
N HIS A 198 -15.10 -15.40 -1.92
CA HIS A 198 -15.84 -14.71 -2.95
C HIS A 198 -16.15 -15.65 -4.12
N THR A 199 -17.30 -15.45 -4.72
CA THR A 199 -17.83 -16.24 -5.85
C THR A 199 -16.97 -16.20 -7.13
N THR A 200 -15.88 -15.44 -7.14
CA THR A 200 -14.98 -15.30 -8.29
C THR A 200 -14.07 -16.52 -8.43
N PRO A 201 -14.07 -17.21 -9.57
CA PRO A 201 -13.21 -18.35 -9.83
C PRO A 201 -11.72 -17.99 -9.71
N VAL A 202 -10.95 -18.86 -9.07
CA VAL A 202 -9.52 -18.71 -8.89
C VAL A 202 -8.78 -19.85 -9.58
N ILE A 203 -7.77 -19.50 -10.37
CA ILE A 203 -6.87 -20.46 -11.02
C ILE A 203 -5.44 -20.15 -10.62
N SER A 204 -4.76 -21.14 -10.08
CA SER A 204 -3.45 -21.02 -9.48
C SER A 204 -2.37 -21.64 -10.35
N PHE A 205 -1.40 -20.83 -10.78
CA PHE A 205 -0.22 -21.32 -11.47
C PHE A 205 0.82 -21.79 -10.46
N VAL A 206 1.25 -23.03 -10.57
CA VAL A 206 2.27 -23.65 -9.72
C VAL A 206 3.40 -24.18 -10.57
N ALA A 207 4.61 -24.20 -10.03
CA ALA A 207 5.78 -24.72 -10.71
C ALA A 207 6.89 -25.06 -9.71
N LYS A 208 7.88 -25.80 -10.15
CA LYS A 208 9.11 -26.04 -9.39
C LYS A 208 9.79 -24.70 -9.03
N PRO A 209 10.26 -24.53 -7.79
CA PRO A 209 10.99 -23.35 -7.36
C PRO A 209 12.06 -22.93 -8.38
N GLY A 210 12.13 -21.63 -8.69
CA GLY A 210 13.01 -21.08 -9.71
C GLY A 210 12.43 -21.05 -11.13
N THR A 211 11.21 -21.57 -11.36
CA THR A 211 10.50 -21.39 -12.62
C THR A 211 9.85 -20.02 -12.68
N ILE A 212 10.16 -19.26 -13.74
CA ILE A 212 9.56 -17.93 -13.97
C ILE A 212 8.21 -18.12 -14.65
N MET A 213 7.11 -17.79 -13.96
CA MET A 213 5.72 -17.95 -14.43
C MET A 213 5.12 -16.64 -14.95
N THR A 214 5.49 -15.52 -14.36
CA THR A 214 4.93 -14.19 -14.64
C THR A 214 4.87 -13.84 -16.12
N PRO A 215 5.91 -14.04 -16.97
CA PRO A 215 5.83 -13.72 -18.40
C PRO A 215 4.80 -14.54 -19.17
N LEU A 216 4.47 -15.76 -18.70
CA LEU A 216 3.41 -16.55 -19.29
C LEU A 216 2.05 -15.93 -19.00
N ILE A 217 1.80 -15.58 -17.72
CA ILE A 217 0.53 -15.00 -17.30
C ILE A 217 0.34 -13.63 -17.94
N GLU A 218 1.40 -12.80 -17.99
CA GLU A 218 1.35 -11.50 -18.68
C GLU A 218 1.02 -11.62 -20.18
N ARG A 219 1.31 -12.75 -20.82
CA ARG A 219 0.87 -13.02 -22.19
C ARG A 219 -0.57 -13.51 -22.29
N LEU A 220 -1.10 -14.16 -21.24
CA LEU A 220 -2.49 -14.60 -21.18
C LEU A 220 -3.46 -13.45 -20.88
N LEU A 221 -3.08 -12.51 -20.01
CA LEU A 221 -3.93 -11.42 -19.57
C LEU A 221 -4.58 -10.65 -20.74
N PRO A 222 -3.84 -10.08 -21.71
CA PRO A 222 -4.46 -9.34 -22.82
C PRO A 222 -5.32 -10.21 -23.73
N LEU A 223 -5.13 -11.51 -23.75
CA LEU A 223 -5.98 -12.42 -24.53
C LEU A 223 -7.31 -12.68 -23.80
N LEU A 224 -7.29 -12.84 -22.49
CA LEU A 224 -8.48 -12.99 -21.65
C LEU A 224 -9.32 -11.70 -21.63
N GLU A 225 -8.67 -10.54 -21.56
CA GLU A 225 -9.33 -9.23 -21.67
C GLU A 225 -10.06 -9.02 -23.00
N ARG A 226 -9.47 -9.46 -24.11
CA ARG A 226 -10.13 -9.42 -25.44
C ARG A 226 -11.38 -10.29 -25.52
N GLU A 227 -11.48 -11.32 -24.69
CA GLU A 227 -12.68 -12.13 -24.51
C GLU A 227 -13.71 -11.48 -23.56
N GLY A 228 -13.44 -10.29 -23.06
CA GLY A 228 -14.32 -9.53 -22.18
C GLY A 228 -14.18 -9.87 -20.71
N LEU A 229 -13.21 -10.69 -20.31
CA LEU A 229 -12.99 -11.08 -18.90
C LEU A 229 -12.19 -10.03 -18.14
N LYS A 230 -12.66 -9.66 -16.98
CA LYS A 230 -11.91 -8.86 -15.99
C LYS A 230 -11.08 -9.80 -15.14
N VAL A 231 -9.78 -9.83 -15.36
CA VAL A 231 -8.86 -10.75 -14.70
C VAL A 231 -7.97 -10.02 -13.70
N VAL A 232 -7.96 -10.46 -12.46
CA VAL A 232 -7.00 -10.01 -11.43
C VAL A 232 -5.84 -10.99 -11.37
N HIS A 233 -4.62 -10.48 -11.33
CA HIS A 233 -3.42 -11.29 -11.23
C HIS A 233 -2.73 -11.02 -9.89
N LEU A 234 -2.53 -12.07 -9.09
CA LEU A 234 -1.91 -12.04 -7.78
C LEU A 234 -0.60 -12.84 -7.80
N ILE A 235 0.47 -12.25 -7.32
CA ILE A 235 1.77 -12.91 -7.16
C ILE A 235 2.11 -12.95 -5.68
N LYS A 236 2.36 -14.13 -5.12
CA LYS A 236 2.90 -14.25 -3.78
C LYS A 236 4.43 -14.17 -3.83
N GLU A 237 4.98 -13.21 -3.14
CA GLU A 237 6.39 -13.07 -2.83
C GLU A 237 6.64 -13.48 -1.38
N ASP A 238 7.90 -13.61 -0.92
CA ASP A 238 8.25 -14.19 0.38
C ASP A 238 7.42 -13.65 1.57
N SER A 239 7.14 -12.35 1.57
CA SER A 239 6.41 -11.67 2.65
C SER A 239 5.24 -10.80 2.16
N SER A 240 4.92 -10.81 0.87
CA SER A 240 3.93 -9.92 0.27
C SER A 240 3.12 -10.60 -0.84
N VAL A 241 1.98 -10.00 -1.19
CA VAL A 241 1.22 -10.36 -2.39
C VAL A 241 1.10 -9.15 -3.28
N VAL A 242 1.64 -9.27 -4.48
CA VAL A 242 1.60 -8.23 -5.50
C VAL A 242 0.35 -8.40 -6.35
N PHE A 243 -0.43 -7.33 -6.45
CA PHE A 243 -1.56 -7.26 -7.37
C PHE A 243 -1.08 -6.66 -8.69
N LYS A 244 -1.19 -7.41 -9.77
CA LYS A 244 -0.97 -6.92 -11.13
C LYS A 244 -2.29 -6.93 -11.89
N ASN A 245 -2.38 -6.08 -12.92
CA ASN A 245 -3.54 -6.03 -13.80
C ASN A 245 -4.87 -5.80 -13.04
N VAL A 246 -4.93 -4.70 -12.32
CA VAL A 246 -6.11 -4.30 -11.57
C VAL A 246 -6.94 -3.36 -12.43
N PHE A 247 -8.16 -3.77 -12.85
CA PHE A 247 -9.07 -3.01 -13.76
C PHE A 247 -9.73 -1.80 -13.14
N PHE A 248 -9.61 -1.67 -11.86
CA PHE A 248 -10.17 -0.53 -11.13
C PHE A 248 -9.03 0.20 -10.50
N GLU A 249 -9.19 1.48 -10.39
CA GLU A 249 -8.34 2.23 -9.50
C GLU A 249 -8.67 1.77 -8.07
N PRO A 250 -7.74 1.10 -7.34
CA PRO A 250 -8.01 0.67 -5.98
C PRO A 250 -8.24 1.91 -5.12
N THR A 251 -9.50 2.13 -4.75
CA THR A 251 -9.88 3.11 -3.73
C THR A 251 -10.04 2.40 -2.40
N LEU A 252 -9.92 3.15 -1.30
CA LEU A 252 -10.12 2.60 0.04
C LEU A 252 -11.50 1.95 0.23
N GLU A 253 -12.49 2.40 -0.54
CA GLU A 253 -13.88 1.95 -0.45
C GLU A 253 -14.17 0.68 -1.24
N ASN A 254 -13.34 0.32 -2.25
CA ASN A 254 -13.69 -0.77 -3.17
C ASN A 254 -12.71 -1.95 -3.21
N LEU A 255 -11.80 -2.04 -2.23
CA LEU A 255 -10.87 -3.18 -2.16
C LEU A 255 -11.56 -4.50 -1.82
N SER A 256 -12.55 -4.48 -0.93
CA SER A 256 -13.36 -5.67 -0.63
C SER A 256 -14.28 -6.05 -1.81
N SER A 257 -14.72 -5.07 -2.59
CA SER A 257 -15.51 -5.29 -3.81
C SER A 257 -14.66 -5.60 -5.04
N SER A 258 -13.36 -5.42 -4.95
CA SER A 258 -12.42 -5.50 -6.08
C SER A 258 -12.25 -6.89 -6.64
N LEU A 259 -12.21 -7.89 -5.77
CA LEU A 259 -12.22 -9.29 -6.17
C LEU A 259 -13.62 -9.72 -6.63
N SER A 260 -14.69 -9.17 -6.04
CA SER A 260 -16.07 -9.47 -6.43
C SER A 260 -16.46 -8.85 -7.79
N GLY A 261 -15.70 -7.89 -8.29
CA GLY A 261 -15.87 -7.30 -9.63
C GLY A 261 -15.02 -7.96 -10.72
N ALA A 262 -14.20 -8.93 -10.37
CA ALA A 262 -13.41 -9.72 -11.33
C ALA A 262 -14.19 -10.95 -11.79
N ASP A 263 -13.98 -11.32 -13.05
CA ASP A 263 -14.53 -12.57 -13.64
C ASP A 263 -13.61 -13.76 -13.36
N LEU A 264 -12.31 -13.49 -13.08
CA LEU A 264 -11.29 -14.49 -12.84
C LEU A 264 -10.13 -13.91 -12.01
N VAL A 265 -9.62 -14.71 -11.07
CA VAL A 265 -8.36 -14.43 -10.36
C VAL A 265 -7.31 -15.45 -10.79
N LEU A 266 -6.18 -14.97 -11.29
CA LEU A 266 -4.99 -15.79 -11.55
C LEU A 266 -3.97 -15.57 -10.43
N THR A 267 -3.39 -16.64 -9.90
CA THR A 267 -2.43 -16.56 -8.81
C THR A 267 -1.11 -17.25 -9.15
N GLU A 268 0.00 -16.74 -8.62
CA GLU A 268 1.33 -17.32 -8.71
C GLU A 268 1.93 -17.54 -7.32
N ASN A 269 2.65 -18.63 -7.13
CA ASN A 269 3.44 -18.96 -5.93
C ASN A 269 2.63 -19.15 -4.63
N PHE A 270 1.34 -19.48 -4.71
CA PHE A 270 0.50 -19.72 -3.53
C PHE A 270 0.67 -21.12 -2.91
N GLY A 271 1.50 -21.96 -3.49
CA GLY A 271 1.91 -23.24 -2.91
C GLY A 271 0.96 -24.42 -3.14
N ALA A 272 1.16 -25.47 -2.34
CA ALA A 272 0.47 -26.75 -2.54
C ALA A 272 -1.04 -26.71 -2.27
N ASP A 273 -1.50 -25.78 -1.39
CA ASP A 273 -2.90 -25.67 -0.98
C ASP A 273 -3.73 -24.76 -1.90
N ALA A 274 -3.12 -24.20 -2.95
CA ALA A 274 -3.81 -23.34 -3.90
C ALA A 274 -4.90 -24.13 -4.68
N PRO A 275 -6.10 -23.53 -4.91
CA PRO A 275 -7.16 -24.20 -5.64
C PRO A 275 -6.92 -24.17 -7.15
N ASN A 276 -7.57 -25.12 -7.87
CA ASN A 276 -7.62 -25.17 -9.34
C ASN A 276 -6.24 -24.98 -9.99
N LYS A 277 -5.31 -25.86 -9.65
CA LYS A 277 -3.91 -25.71 -10.05
C LYS A 277 -3.67 -25.99 -11.53
N ILE A 278 -2.89 -25.12 -12.15
CA ILE A 278 -2.23 -25.36 -13.43
C ILE A 278 -0.74 -25.47 -13.17
N GLU A 279 -0.14 -26.62 -13.44
CA GLU A 279 1.29 -26.78 -13.24
C GLU A 279 2.08 -26.51 -14.51
N ILE A 280 3.20 -25.77 -14.36
CA ILE A 280 4.09 -25.40 -15.44
C ILE A 280 5.32 -26.33 -15.42
N LEU A 281 5.48 -27.09 -16.49
CA LEU A 281 6.62 -27.95 -16.70
C LEU A 281 7.58 -27.38 -17.73
N ARG A 282 8.89 -27.51 -17.44
CA ARG A 282 9.97 -27.02 -18.30
C ARG A 282 10.94 -28.14 -18.65
N LYS A 283 11.24 -28.28 -19.91
CA LYS A 283 12.25 -29.21 -20.39
C LYS A 283 13.58 -28.98 -19.69
N TYR A 284 14.22 -30.04 -19.26
CA TYR A 284 15.51 -30.05 -18.52
C TYR A 284 15.47 -29.43 -17.12
N TRP A 285 14.29 -28.98 -16.62
CA TRP A 285 14.17 -28.41 -15.30
C TRP A 285 13.12 -29.08 -14.40
N SER A 286 11.91 -29.26 -14.93
CA SER A 286 10.79 -29.89 -14.22
C SER A 286 9.96 -30.67 -15.24
N GLU A 287 10.35 -31.91 -15.55
CA GLU A 287 9.68 -32.71 -16.58
C GLU A 287 8.53 -33.55 -16.00
N THR A 288 8.40 -33.60 -14.67
CA THR A 288 7.31 -34.27 -13.96
C THR A 288 6.62 -33.28 -13.02
N PRO A 289 5.29 -33.36 -12.87
CA PRO A 289 4.56 -32.53 -11.91
C PRO A 289 5.03 -32.77 -10.49
N LEU A 290 4.98 -31.70 -9.69
CA LEU A 290 5.15 -31.73 -8.23
C LEU A 290 3.83 -32.10 -7.53
N SER A 291 2.71 -31.68 -8.13
CA SER A 291 1.36 -31.97 -7.62
C SER A 291 0.85 -33.31 -8.18
N ASP A 292 0.01 -34.00 -7.42
CA ASP A 292 -0.73 -35.15 -7.95
C ASP A 292 -1.63 -34.69 -9.11
N GLU A 293 -1.66 -35.42 -10.21
CA GLU A 293 -2.49 -35.05 -11.39
C GLU A 293 -3.97 -34.86 -11.07
N LYS A 294 -4.50 -35.56 -10.06
CA LYS A 294 -5.88 -35.39 -9.57
C LYS A 294 -6.18 -34.03 -8.99
N ASP A 295 -5.13 -33.31 -8.55
CA ASP A 295 -5.23 -31.95 -7.95
C ASP A 295 -5.01 -30.84 -8.99
N LEU A 296 -4.74 -31.24 -10.24
CA LEU A 296 -4.50 -30.31 -11.35
C LEU A 296 -5.74 -30.21 -12.26
N ILE A 297 -5.95 -29.01 -12.79
CA ILE A 297 -6.96 -28.77 -13.83
C ILE A 297 -6.34 -28.76 -15.23
N ALA A 298 -5.04 -28.50 -15.34
CA ALA A 298 -4.26 -28.56 -16.58
C ALA A 298 -2.76 -28.61 -16.30
N VAL A 299 -1.98 -28.97 -17.32
CA VAL A 299 -0.52 -28.85 -17.36
C VAL A 299 -0.11 -27.97 -18.53
N PHE A 300 0.88 -27.13 -18.33
CA PHE A 300 1.53 -26.34 -19.37
C PHE A 300 2.98 -26.76 -19.50
N ALA A 301 3.37 -27.20 -20.69
CA ALA A 301 4.72 -27.70 -20.96
C ALA A 301 5.33 -27.05 -22.21
N ASP A 302 6.65 -26.89 -22.23
CA ASP A 302 7.41 -26.49 -23.44
C ASP A 302 8.04 -27.69 -24.18
N PHE A 303 7.59 -28.90 -23.81
CA PHE A 303 7.99 -30.17 -24.42
C PHE A 303 6.77 -31.10 -24.52
N PRO A 304 6.80 -32.16 -25.35
CA PRO A 304 5.75 -33.17 -25.39
C PRO A 304 5.61 -33.85 -24.02
N TYR A 305 4.54 -33.57 -23.31
CA TYR A 305 4.19 -34.19 -22.04
C TYR A 305 2.90 -35.00 -22.25
N HIS A 306 2.86 -36.20 -21.70
CA HIS A 306 1.69 -37.08 -21.71
C HIS A 306 1.27 -37.31 -20.27
N ALA A 307 0.12 -36.78 -19.90
CA ALA A 307 -0.47 -37.04 -18.58
C ALA A 307 -0.92 -38.52 -18.51
N GLU A 308 -0.83 -39.10 -17.33
CA GLU A 308 -1.31 -40.45 -17.06
C GLU A 308 -2.86 -40.49 -17.02
N THR A 309 -3.47 -39.33 -16.77
CA THR A 309 -4.91 -39.14 -16.73
C THR A 309 -5.41 -38.37 -17.97
N SER A 310 -6.72 -38.09 -18.05
CA SER A 310 -7.33 -37.22 -19.08
C SER A 310 -7.07 -35.74 -18.88
N LEU A 311 -6.03 -35.39 -18.13
CA LEU A 311 -5.66 -34.01 -17.80
C LEU A 311 -5.27 -33.20 -19.05
N PRO A 312 -5.86 -32.04 -19.32
CA PRO A 312 -5.49 -31.19 -20.45
C PRO A 312 -4.02 -30.74 -20.38
N VAL A 313 -3.32 -30.87 -21.50
CA VAL A 313 -1.93 -30.43 -21.65
C VAL A 313 -1.84 -29.33 -22.72
N PHE A 314 -1.24 -28.22 -22.39
CA PHE A 314 -1.08 -27.06 -23.27
C PHE A 314 0.38 -26.74 -23.55
N ASP A 315 0.66 -26.35 -24.79
CA ASP A 315 1.97 -25.83 -25.18
C ASP A 315 2.16 -24.42 -24.63
N LEU A 316 3.15 -24.23 -23.76
CA LEU A 316 3.54 -22.94 -23.19
C LEU A 316 3.77 -21.84 -24.24
N ASN A 317 4.15 -22.24 -25.46
CA ASN A 317 4.43 -21.30 -26.54
C ASN A 317 3.17 -20.89 -27.31
N LYS A 318 2.02 -21.54 -27.06
CA LYS A 318 0.75 -21.32 -27.77
C LYS A 318 -0.38 -20.89 -26.82
N PRO A 319 -0.31 -19.70 -26.21
CA PRO A 319 -1.24 -19.27 -25.16
C PRO A 319 -2.71 -19.14 -25.60
N LYS A 320 -2.99 -19.06 -26.91
CA LYS A 320 -4.38 -18.95 -27.40
C LYS A 320 -5.26 -20.14 -27.02
N ASN A 321 -4.72 -21.36 -27.06
CA ASN A 321 -5.49 -22.56 -26.72
C ASN A 321 -5.85 -22.58 -25.23
N THR A 322 -5.01 -21.98 -24.41
CA THR A 322 -5.24 -21.82 -22.98
C THR A 322 -6.45 -20.95 -22.69
N VAL A 323 -6.62 -19.86 -23.44
CA VAL A 323 -7.74 -18.94 -23.26
C VAL A 323 -9.07 -19.64 -23.50
N THR A 324 -9.17 -20.45 -24.55
CA THR A 324 -10.37 -21.25 -24.82
C THR A 324 -10.67 -22.22 -23.67
N PHE A 325 -9.66 -22.93 -23.19
CA PHE A 325 -9.80 -23.83 -22.04
C PHE A 325 -10.28 -23.08 -20.78
N LEU A 326 -9.65 -21.95 -20.43
CA LEU A 326 -10.03 -21.16 -19.26
C LEU A 326 -11.47 -20.66 -19.35
N ARG A 327 -11.92 -20.20 -20.52
CA ARG A 327 -13.32 -19.83 -20.75
C ARG A 327 -14.30 -20.98 -20.55
N GLU A 328 -13.99 -22.15 -21.11
CA GLU A 328 -14.82 -23.33 -20.96
C GLU A 328 -14.86 -23.79 -19.49
N TYR A 329 -13.73 -23.69 -18.80
CA TYR A 329 -13.63 -24.03 -17.39
C TYR A 329 -14.49 -23.11 -16.52
N LEU A 330 -14.45 -21.79 -16.76
CA LEU A 330 -15.28 -20.79 -16.08
C LEU A 330 -16.78 -20.98 -16.36
N GLY A 331 -17.15 -21.41 -17.56
CA GLY A 331 -18.56 -21.67 -17.92
C GLY A 331 -19.14 -22.95 -17.29
N ARG A 332 -18.32 -23.79 -16.64
CA ARG A 332 -18.72 -25.02 -15.94
C ARG A 332 -18.83 -24.86 -14.41
N GLN A 333 -18.38 -23.74 -13.85
CA GLN A 333 -18.49 -23.38 -12.43
C GLN A 333 -19.67 -22.43 -12.19
#